data_7b737bff7f6da392d53ddd83112b3953
#
_entry.id   7b737bff7f6da392d53ddd83112b3953
#
_cell.length_a   1.000
_cell.length_b   1.000
_cell.length_c   1.000
_cell.angle_alpha   90.00
_cell.angle_beta   90.00
_cell.angle_gamma   90.00
#
_symmetry.space_group_name_H-M   'P 1'
#
loop_
_entity.id
_entity.type
_entity.pdbx_description
1 polymer ?
#
loop_
_entity_poly.entity_id
_entity_poly.type
_entity_poly.pdbx_seq_one_letter_code
_entity_poly.pdbx_strand_id
1 'polypeptide(L)'
;MIEISRTDIVSDYLMDLEQQSRFIKLPILEYLELLGITPNTSQTAIINAINNPKYRFITAAVSRRQGKTYISNIIGQLVCLVPGSHVLLMSPNYSLSQISFDLQRNLIKHFDLEVLRDNAKDKVIELSNNSTIRMGSINQVDSVVGRSYDLIIFDEAALTDGRDAFNVALRPTLDKENSKAIFISTPRGRNNYFAEFYYRGHSEEFPEWCSIKATYHENPRVSDSDILEAQKTMSANEFAQEYMADFNVYEGQVWAFNHEECIADLSQIDVSNMDVFAGLDVGYKDPTAFCVIAYDWDNRKYYLIDEYMEAEKTTEQHAAQIQKLIHKWDIDYIYIDSAAQQTRYDFAQNYDISTINAKKSVLDGIGHVATVVDNDEIIVNQTCKEALISLDQYQWDPNPNLLKEKPKHNMASHMADAMRYALYTFETTATTF
;
A
#
# COMPACT_ATOMS: atom_id res chain seq x y z
N MET A 1 -19.01 -42.38 19.38
CA MET A 1 -18.16 -41.50 18.59
C MET A 1 -17.58 -42.35 17.47
N ILE A 2 -18.00 -42.11 16.25
CA ILE A 2 -17.45 -42.79 15.07
C ILE A 2 -16.11 -42.09 14.84
N GLU A 3 -15.01 -42.80 15.00
CA GLU A 3 -13.69 -42.34 14.59
C GLU A 3 -13.69 -42.23 13.06
N ILE A 4 -13.92 -41.03 12.53
CA ILE A 4 -13.81 -40.75 11.11
C ILE A 4 -12.32 -40.79 10.77
N SER A 5 -11.90 -41.79 9.97
CA SER A 5 -10.50 -41.92 9.60
C SER A 5 -10.11 -40.82 8.56
N ARG A 6 -8.82 -40.48 8.50
CA ARG A 6 -8.28 -39.57 7.47
C ARG A 6 -8.64 -40.02 6.05
N THR A 7 -8.70 -41.32 5.84
CA THR A 7 -9.05 -41.97 4.56
C THR A 7 -10.50 -41.77 4.21
N ASP A 8 -11.40 -41.72 5.19
CA ASP A 8 -12.84 -41.63 4.95
C ASP A 8 -13.25 -40.23 4.48
N ILE A 9 -12.71 -39.16 5.05
CA ILE A 9 -12.97 -37.78 4.60
C ILE A 9 -12.50 -37.57 3.15
N VAL A 10 -11.33 -38.08 2.82
CA VAL A 10 -10.78 -37.97 1.45
C VAL A 10 -11.60 -38.85 0.49
N SER A 11 -11.99 -40.04 0.91
CA SER A 11 -12.82 -40.97 0.11
C SER A 11 -14.23 -40.45 -0.13
N ASP A 12 -14.88 -39.91 0.89
CA ASP A 12 -16.24 -39.35 0.78
C ASP A 12 -16.22 -38.08 -0.09
N TYR A 13 -15.18 -37.25 0.03
CA TYR A 13 -14.96 -36.09 -0.84
C TYR A 13 -14.72 -36.49 -2.31
N LEU A 14 -13.94 -37.54 -2.55
CA LEU A 14 -13.72 -38.06 -3.92
C LEU A 14 -14.98 -38.69 -4.52
N MET A 15 -15.81 -39.35 -3.74
CA MET A 15 -17.10 -39.90 -4.20
C MET A 15 -18.12 -38.79 -4.55
N ASP A 16 -18.14 -37.70 -3.80
CA ASP A 16 -18.96 -36.52 -4.12
C ASP A 16 -18.52 -35.86 -5.42
N LEU A 17 -17.19 -35.88 -5.72
CA LEU A 17 -16.61 -35.35 -6.96
C LEU A 17 -17.08 -36.10 -8.22
N GLU A 18 -17.28 -37.41 -8.17
CA GLU A 18 -17.71 -38.20 -9.32
C GLU A 18 -19.20 -38.00 -9.68
N GLN A 19 -20.01 -37.47 -8.73
CA GLN A 19 -21.47 -37.30 -8.91
C GLN A 19 -21.91 -35.90 -9.31
N GLN A 20 -21.04 -34.86 -9.23
CA GLN A 20 -21.44 -33.47 -9.48
C GLN A 20 -20.62 -32.83 -10.60
N SER A 21 -21.25 -32.55 -11.72
CA SER A 21 -20.69 -31.71 -12.80
C SER A 21 -20.72 -30.18 -12.45
N ARG A 22 -20.81 -29.83 -11.17
CA ARG A 22 -20.93 -28.43 -10.69
C ARG A 22 -20.04 -28.18 -9.48
N PHE A 23 -19.76 -26.90 -9.22
CA PHE A 23 -18.91 -26.33 -8.16
C PHE A 23 -18.69 -27.26 -6.95
N ILE A 24 -17.43 -27.58 -6.67
CA ILE A 24 -17.02 -28.45 -5.57
C ILE A 24 -16.70 -27.59 -4.36
N LYS A 25 -17.45 -27.82 -3.26
CA LYS A 25 -17.16 -27.18 -1.98
C LYS A 25 -15.97 -27.89 -1.33
N LEU A 26 -14.90 -27.14 -1.07
CA LEU A 26 -13.70 -27.69 -0.42
C LEU A 26 -13.97 -27.95 1.08
N PRO A 27 -13.66 -29.14 1.60
CA PRO A 27 -13.83 -29.49 3.03
C PRO A 27 -12.69 -28.91 3.88
N ILE A 28 -12.53 -27.58 3.85
CA ILE A 28 -11.38 -26.92 4.46
C ILE A 28 -11.45 -26.98 5.99
N LEU A 29 -12.65 -26.86 6.56
CA LEU A 29 -12.85 -26.89 8.02
C LEU A 29 -12.52 -28.27 8.59
N GLU A 30 -13.00 -29.32 7.93
CA GLU A 30 -12.72 -30.70 8.27
C GLU A 30 -11.23 -31.02 8.17
N TYR A 31 -10.57 -30.49 7.14
CA TYR A 31 -9.14 -30.65 6.94
C TYR A 31 -8.31 -29.93 8.01
N LEU A 32 -8.72 -28.72 8.43
CA LEU A 32 -8.12 -28.00 9.54
C LEU A 32 -8.30 -28.74 10.87
N GLU A 33 -9.48 -29.36 11.09
CA GLU A 33 -9.74 -30.16 12.28
C GLU A 33 -8.79 -31.36 12.37
N LEU A 34 -8.51 -32.04 11.26
CA LEU A 34 -7.51 -33.12 11.21
C LEU A 34 -6.09 -32.65 11.55
N LEU A 35 -5.78 -31.39 11.28
CA LEU A 35 -4.51 -30.75 11.64
C LEU A 35 -4.51 -30.25 13.10
N GLY A 36 -5.62 -30.38 13.83
CA GLY A 36 -5.77 -29.82 15.18
C GLY A 36 -5.83 -28.30 15.21
N ILE A 37 -6.30 -27.67 14.12
CA ILE A 37 -6.30 -26.21 13.94
C ILE A 37 -7.73 -25.69 13.94
N THR A 38 -8.00 -24.73 14.82
CA THR A 38 -9.21 -23.92 14.79
C THR A 38 -8.94 -22.66 13.97
N PRO A 39 -9.66 -22.44 12.85
CA PRO A 39 -9.47 -21.22 12.04
C PRO A 39 -9.93 -20.00 12.83
N ASN A 40 -9.21 -18.89 12.67
CA ASN A 40 -9.66 -17.61 13.17
C ASN A 40 -10.71 -16.98 12.25
N THR A 41 -11.27 -15.83 12.64
CA THR A 41 -12.33 -15.16 11.89
C THR A 41 -11.91 -14.80 10.47
N SER A 42 -10.66 -14.33 10.29
CA SER A 42 -10.15 -13.99 8.95
C SER A 42 -10.01 -15.21 8.04
N GLN A 43 -9.50 -16.31 8.56
CA GLN A 43 -9.38 -17.57 7.83
C GLN A 43 -10.77 -18.14 7.47
N THR A 44 -11.72 -18.06 8.40
CA THR A 44 -13.11 -18.46 8.16
C THR A 44 -13.77 -17.64 7.05
N ALA A 45 -13.51 -16.32 7.01
CA ALA A 45 -14.00 -15.46 5.93
C ALA A 45 -13.44 -15.86 4.56
N ILE A 46 -12.13 -16.18 4.47
CA ILE A 46 -11.50 -16.68 3.24
C ILE A 46 -12.10 -18.02 2.81
N ILE A 47 -12.29 -18.94 3.75
CA ILE A 47 -12.91 -20.25 3.49
C ILE A 47 -14.33 -20.09 2.93
N ASN A 48 -15.12 -19.21 3.52
CA ASN A 48 -16.48 -18.95 3.04
C ASN A 48 -16.48 -18.31 1.64
N ALA A 49 -15.54 -17.43 1.35
CA ALA A 49 -15.43 -16.81 0.03
C ALA A 49 -15.00 -17.80 -1.06
N ILE A 50 -14.00 -18.65 -0.79
CA ILE A 50 -13.55 -19.66 -1.78
C ILE A 50 -14.65 -20.69 -2.05
N ASN A 51 -15.43 -21.03 -1.04
CA ASN A 51 -16.56 -21.97 -1.13
C ASN A 51 -17.87 -21.35 -1.66
N ASN A 52 -17.84 -20.07 -2.03
CA ASN A 52 -18.98 -19.42 -2.65
C ASN A 52 -18.85 -19.45 -4.19
N PRO A 53 -19.80 -20.08 -4.91
CA PRO A 53 -19.73 -20.18 -6.38
C PRO A 53 -19.87 -18.83 -7.09
N LYS A 54 -20.42 -17.82 -6.42
CA LYS A 54 -20.53 -16.45 -6.97
C LYS A 54 -19.16 -15.79 -7.21
N TYR A 55 -18.20 -16.08 -6.33
CA TYR A 55 -16.93 -15.39 -6.34
C TYR A 55 -15.86 -16.17 -7.09
N ARG A 56 -15.27 -15.53 -8.08
CA ARG A 56 -14.15 -16.06 -8.86
C ARG A 56 -12.82 -15.44 -8.43
N PHE A 57 -12.85 -14.19 -7.99
CA PHE A 57 -11.69 -13.44 -7.55
C PHE A 57 -11.87 -12.97 -6.10
N ILE A 58 -10.91 -13.28 -5.25
CA ILE A 58 -10.99 -13.00 -3.81
C ILE A 58 -9.76 -12.18 -3.43
N THR A 59 -9.96 -11.00 -2.86
CA THR A 59 -8.89 -10.17 -2.31
C THR A 59 -9.02 -10.10 -0.80
N ALA A 60 -8.01 -10.57 -0.08
CA ALA A 60 -8.00 -10.60 1.37
C ALA A 60 -6.90 -9.67 1.93
N ALA A 61 -7.31 -8.50 2.39
CA ALA A 61 -6.49 -7.54 3.11
C ALA A 61 -6.45 -7.90 4.59
N VAL A 62 -5.36 -8.52 5.03
CA VAL A 62 -5.29 -9.18 6.34
C VAL A 62 -4.03 -8.76 7.09
N SER A 63 -4.17 -8.37 8.34
CA SER A 63 -3.07 -7.95 9.20
C SER A 63 -2.00 -9.02 9.37
N ARG A 64 -0.86 -8.67 9.94
CA ARG A 64 0.21 -9.64 10.24
C ARG A 64 -0.23 -10.73 11.22
N ARG A 65 0.46 -11.88 11.19
CA ARG A 65 0.29 -13.05 12.07
C ARG A 65 -1.08 -13.74 11.99
N GLN A 66 -1.90 -13.46 10.98
CA GLN A 66 -3.21 -14.11 10.76
C GLN A 66 -3.12 -15.52 10.12
N GLY A 67 -1.93 -16.00 9.79
CA GLY A 67 -1.74 -17.31 9.16
C GLY A 67 -2.13 -17.34 7.68
N LYS A 68 -1.96 -16.23 6.96
CA LYS A 68 -2.25 -16.07 5.51
C LYS A 68 -1.65 -17.18 4.67
N THR A 69 -0.33 -17.31 4.71
CA THR A 69 0.43 -18.32 3.93
C THR A 69 -0.03 -19.73 4.28
N TYR A 70 -0.35 -20.01 5.55
CA TYR A 70 -0.77 -21.34 5.97
C TYR A 70 -2.12 -21.73 5.37
N ILE A 71 -3.15 -20.88 5.48
CA ILE A 71 -4.48 -21.15 4.92
C ILE A 71 -4.44 -21.21 3.38
N SER A 72 -3.65 -20.38 2.74
CA SER A 72 -3.43 -20.41 1.28
C SER A 72 -2.88 -21.75 0.81
N ASN A 73 -1.91 -22.30 1.52
CA ASN A 73 -1.31 -23.59 1.21
C ASN A 73 -2.29 -24.75 1.43
N ILE A 74 -3.12 -24.71 2.48
CA ILE A 74 -4.15 -25.73 2.72
C ILE A 74 -5.19 -25.70 1.61
N ILE A 75 -5.69 -24.53 1.22
CA ILE A 75 -6.64 -24.39 0.12
C ILE A 75 -6.04 -24.96 -1.18
N GLY A 76 -4.79 -24.60 -1.48
CA GLY A 76 -4.09 -25.12 -2.66
C GLY A 76 -3.96 -26.63 -2.67
N GLN A 77 -3.62 -27.25 -1.52
CA GLN A 77 -3.52 -28.70 -1.44
C GLN A 77 -4.87 -29.38 -1.61
N LEU A 78 -5.94 -28.87 -0.99
CA LEU A 78 -7.27 -29.43 -1.10
C LEU A 78 -7.80 -29.41 -2.54
N VAL A 79 -7.52 -28.35 -3.30
CA VAL A 79 -7.85 -28.34 -4.74
C VAL A 79 -7.10 -29.45 -5.48
N CYS A 80 -5.86 -29.75 -5.11
CA CYS A 80 -5.07 -30.83 -5.74
C CYS A 80 -5.49 -32.24 -5.31
N LEU A 81 -6.39 -32.42 -4.38
CA LEU A 81 -7.03 -33.71 -4.14
C LEU A 81 -8.02 -34.07 -5.25
N VAL A 82 -8.53 -33.10 -5.99
CA VAL A 82 -9.30 -33.33 -7.22
C VAL A 82 -8.38 -33.80 -8.32
N PRO A 83 -8.59 -35.00 -8.91
CA PRO A 83 -7.70 -35.55 -9.92
C PRO A 83 -7.50 -34.62 -11.12
N GLY A 84 -6.25 -34.44 -11.55
CA GLY A 84 -5.88 -33.62 -12.70
C GLY A 84 -5.97 -32.11 -12.47
N SER A 85 -6.09 -31.66 -11.22
CA SER A 85 -6.13 -30.23 -10.89
C SER A 85 -4.73 -29.62 -10.90
N HIS A 86 -4.66 -28.34 -11.30
CA HIS A 86 -3.43 -27.59 -11.33
C HIS A 86 -3.54 -26.35 -10.47
N VAL A 87 -2.67 -26.23 -9.47
CA VAL A 87 -2.61 -25.10 -8.53
C VAL A 87 -1.30 -24.35 -8.69
N LEU A 88 -1.39 -23.02 -8.71
CA LEU A 88 -0.24 -22.13 -8.73
C LEU A 88 -0.24 -21.24 -7.47
N LEU A 89 0.83 -21.33 -6.70
CA LEU A 89 1.09 -20.45 -5.55
C LEU A 89 2.15 -19.42 -5.95
N MET A 90 1.76 -18.17 -6.10
CA MET A 90 2.63 -17.07 -6.48
C MET A 90 3.09 -16.30 -5.26
N SER A 91 4.35 -15.93 -5.23
CA SER A 91 4.96 -15.08 -4.19
C SER A 91 5.73 -13.93 -4.83
N PRO A 92 6.04 -12.85 -4.11
CA PRO A 92 6.81 -11.73 -4.64
C PRO A 92 8.17 -12.14 -5.22
N ASN A 93 8.86 -13.04 -4.53
CA ASN A 93 10.19 -13.50 -4.94
C ASN A 93 10.39 -15.00 -4.69
N TYR A 94 11.53 -15.52 -5.21
CA TYR A 94 11.86 -16.94 -5.10
C TYR A 94 12.07 -17.43 -3.67
N SER A 95 12.58 -16.60 -2.77
CA SER A 95 12.82 -16.98 -1.36
C SER A 95 11.51 -17.21 -0.62
N LEU A 96 10.51 -16.34 -0.84
CA LEU A 96 9.19 -16.51 -0.24
C LEU A 96 8.45 -17.73 -0.81
N SER A 97 8.62 -18.04 -2.10
CA SER A 97 8.03 -19.26 -2.68
C SER A 97 8.62 -20.55 -2.09
N GLN A 98 9.83 -20.50 -1.50
CA GLN A 98 10.42 -21.66 -0.80
C GLN A 98 9.62 -22.01 0.46
N ILE A 99 9.10 -21.04 1.18
CA ILE A 99 8.29 -21.26 2.40
C ILE A 99 7.03 -22.07 2.04
N SER A 100 6.31 -21.70 0.97
CA SER A 100 5.15 -22.46 0.50
C SER A 100 5.52 -23.84 0.00
N PHE A 101 6.66 -24.00 -0.68
CA PHE A 101 7.12 -25.29 -1.16
C PHE A 101 7.40 -26.27 0.00
N ASP A 102 8.10 -25.81 1.03
CA ASP A 102 8.42 -26.65 2.21
C ASP A 102 7.14 -26.96 3.01
N LEU A 103 6.21 -26.00 3.10
CA LEU A 103 4.94 -26.22 3.78
C LEU A 103 4.09 -27.27 3.03
N GLN A 104 4.03 -27.23 1.70
CA GLN A 104 3.34 -28.25 0.91
C GLN A 104 3.94 -29.65 1.11
N ARG A 105 5.25 -29.78 1.13
CA ARG A 105 5.91 -31.05 1.44
C ARG A 105 5.52 -31.60 2.81
N ASN A 106 5.46 -30.73 3.82
CA ASN A 106 5.06 -31.12 5.16
C ASN A 106 3.58 -31.56 5.23
N LEU A 107 2.70 -30.86 4.56
CA LEU A 107 1.29 -31.22 4.49
C LEU A 107 1.09 -32.55 3.71
N ILE A 108 1.76 -32.73 2.59
CA ILE A 108 1.74 -33.97 1.80
C ILE A 108 2.20 -35.15 2.66
N LYS A 109 3.31 -35.00 3.37
CA LYS A 109 3.81 -36.03 4.29
C LYS A 109 2.85 -36.30 5.45
N HIS A 110 2.22 -35.27 6.01
CA HIS A 110 1.28 -35.41 7.12
C HIS A 110 0.05 -36.23 6.74
N PHE A 111 -0.44 -36.03 5.49
CA PHE A 111 -1.62 -36.75 4.97
C PHE A 111 -1.28 -38.00 4.15
N ASP A 112 0.00 -38.39 4.13
CA ASP A 112 0.50 -39.57 3.41
C ASP A 112 0.07 -39.59 1.93
N LEU A 113 0.13 -38.43 1.25
CA LEU A 113 -0.24 -38.34 -0.16
C LEU A 113 0.89 -38.88 -1.03
N GLU A 114 0.52 -39.71 -2.02
CA GLU A 114 1.48 -40.28 -2.95
C GLU A 114 1.96 -39.26 -3.96
N VAL A 115 3.29 -39.12 -4.08
CA VAL A 115 3.97 -38.14 -4.96
C VAL A 115 4.64 -38.87 -6.11
N LEU A 116 4.27 -38.50 -7.36
CA LEU A 116 4.96 -38.98 -8.57
C LEU A 116 6.26 -38.20 -8.84
N ARG A 117 6.25 -36.92 -8.57
CA ARG A 117 7.40 -36.03 -8.82
C ARG A 117 7.49 -34.94 -7.77
N ASP A 118 8.67 -34.77 -7.22
CA ASP A 118 9.05 -33.63 -6.35
C ASP A 118 10.30 -32.99 -6.94
N ASN A 119 10.13 -31.79 -7.53
CA ASN A 119 11.23 -31.05 -8.15
C ASN A 119 11.47 -29.75 -7.38
N ALA A 120 12.49 -29.79 -6.53
CA ALA A 120 12.88 -28.63 -5.71
C ALA A 120 13.44 -27.46 -6.53
N LYS A 121 14.05 -27.71 -7.69
CA LYS A 121 14.60 -26.66 -8.55
C LYS A 121 13.50 -25.84 -9.20
N ASP A 122 12.50 -26.51 -9.76
CA ASP A 122 11.38 -25.88 -10.46
C ASP A 122 10.21 -25.62 -9.53
N LYS A 123 10.31 -26.05 -8.25
CA LYS A 123 9.27 -25.97 -7.21
C LYS A 123 7.92 -26.50 -7.67
N VAL A 124 7.91 -27.73 -8.17
CA VAL A 124 6.73 -28.43 -8.66
C VAL A 124 6.60 -29.76 -7.95
N ILE A 125 5.43 -30.02 -7.40
CA ILE A 125 5.03 -31.31 -6.84
C ILE A 125 3.90 -31.86 -7.70
N GLU A 126 4.01 -33.13 -8.14
CA GLU A 126 3.01 -33.85 -8.90
C GLU A 126 2.54 -35.04 -8.06
N LEU A 127 1.24 -35.12 -7.82
CA LEU A 127 0.62 -36.17 -7.04
C LEU A 127 0.22 -37.36 -7.93
N SER A 128 0.00 -38.55 -7.35
CA SER A 128 -0.36 -39.77 -8.07
C SER A 128 -1.71 -39.67 -8.82
N ASN A 129 -2.58 -38.72 -8.44
CA ASN A 129 -3.83 -38.42 -9.15
C ASN A 129 -3.65 -37.45 -10.33
N ASN A 130 -2.43 -37.22 -10.82
CA ASN A 130 -2.04 -36.30 -11.89
C ASN A 130 -2.28 -34.82 -11.60
N SER A 131 -2.55 -34.46 -10.33
CA SER A 131 -2.62 -33.05 -9.93
C SER A 131 -1.24 -32.46 -9.71
N THR A 132 -1.10 -31.14 -9.92
CA THR A 132 0.18 -30.44 -9.72
C THR A 132 0.02 -29.23 -8.85
N ILE A 133 0.96 -29.07 -7.91
CA ILE A 133 1.13 -27.83 -7.15
C ILE A 133 2.45 -27.20 -7.58
N ARG A 134 2.39 -25.99 -8.12
CA ARG A 134 3.57 -25.24 -8.57
C ARG A 134 3.70 -23.96 -7.74
N MET A 135 4.91 -23.62 -7.35
CA MET A 135 5.25 -22.33 -6.76
C MET A 135 5.94 -21.47 -7.80
N GLY A 136 5.49 -20.24 -7.91
CA GLY A 136 6.03 -19.23 -8.82
C GLY A 136 6.43 -17.95 -8.11
N SER A 137 7.12 -17.10 -8.83
CA SER A 137 7.48 -15.74 -8.40
C SER A 137 6.94 -14.74 -9.41
N ILE A 138 6.43 -13.61 -8.93
CA ILE A 138 5.92 -12.54 -9.81
C ILE A 138 7.01 -12.06 -10.76
N ASN A 139 8.26 -11.99 -10.31
CA ASN A 139 9.40 -11.58 -11.13
C ASN A 139 9.76 -12.58 -12.25
N GLN A 140 9.19 -13.79 -12.24
CA GLN A 140 9.45 -14.86 -13.22
C GLN A 140 8.14 -15.48 -13.72
N VAL A 141 7.12 -14.67 -13.95
CA VAL A 141 5.78 -15.13 -14.35
C VAL A 141 5.79 -15.95 -15.62
N ASP A 142 6.66 -15.65 -16.59
CA ASP A 142 6.79 -16.38 -17.86
C ASP A 142 7.12 -17.88 -17.66
N SER A 143 7.75 -18.23 -16.55
CA SER A 143 8.09 -19.63 -16.25
C SER A 143 6.88 -20.49 -15.88
N VAL A 144 5.74 -19.87 -15.54
CA VAL A 144 4.53 -20.55 -15.06
C VAL A 144 3.34 -20.40 -16.01
N VAL A 145 3.47 -19.66 -17.10
CA VAL A 145 2.46 -19.54 -18.17
C VAL A 145 2.41 -20.82 -19.01
N GLY A 146 1.32 -21.05 -19.72
CA GLY A 146 1.19 -22.17 -20.67
C GLY A 146 0.53 -23.42 -20.11
N ARG A 147 -0.15 -23.31 -18.96
CA ARG A 147 -1.03 -24.34 -18.40
C ARG A 147 -2.35 -23.71 -17.96
N SER A 148 -3.43 -24.47 -17.99
CA SER A 148 -4.71 -24.09 -17.37
C SER A 148 -4.64 -24.37 -15.88
N TYR A 149 -4.95 -23.38 -15.04
CA TYR A 149 -4.99 -23.54 -13.59
C TYR A 149 -6.43 -23.57 -13.06
N ASP A 150 -6.66 -24.41 -12.07
CA ASP A 150 -7.92 -24.46 -11.31
C ASP A 150 -7.93 -23.39 -10.20
N LEU A 151 -6.74 -23.12 -9.64
CA LEU A 151 -6.55 -22.12 -8.61
C LEU A 151 -5.21 -21.43 -8.74
N ILE A 152 -5.21 -20.10 -8.65
CA ILE A 152 -4.00 -19.28 -8.51
C ILE A 152 -4.10 -18.51 -7.20
N ILE A 153 -3.08 -18.56 -6.36
CA ILE A 153 -3.00 -17.82 -5.12
C ILE A 153 -1.78 -16.90 -5.16
N PHE A 154 -1.99 -15.61 -4.97
CA PHE A 154 -0.94 -14.62 -4.80
C PHE A 154 -0.77 -14.35 -3.30
N ASP A 155 0.24 -14.95 -2.70
CA ASP A 155 0.63 -14.71 -1.30
C ASP A 155 1.55 -13.50 -1.21
N GLU A 156 1.32 -12.66 -0.20
CA GLU A 156 1.97 -11.34 -0.03
C GLU A 156 1.85 -10.47 -1.29
N ALA A 157 0.66 -10.45 -1.87
CA ALA A 157 0.36 -9.81 -3.16
C ALA A 157 0.71 -8.32 -3.22
N ALA A 158 0.62 -7.58 -2.10
CA ALA A 158 0.91 -6.15 -2.07
C ALA A 158 2.42 -5.80 -2.08
N LEU A 159 3.33 -6.79 -1.92
CA LEU A 159 4.77 -6.52 -1.82
C LEU A 159 5.45 -6.27 -3.18
N THR A 160 4.81 -6.61 -4.29
CA THR A 160 5.38 -6.44 -5.63
C THR A 160 4.25 -6.13 -6.60
N ASP A 161 4.50 -5.30 -7.61
CA ASP A 161 3.49 -5.06 -8.64
C ASP A 161 3.25 -6.32 -9.47
N GLY A 162 2.07 -6.88 -9.30
CA GLY A 162 1.61 -8.09 -9.98
C GLY A 162 0.49 -7.83 -10.98
N ARG A 163 0.19 -6.59 -11.32
CA ARG A 163 -0.89 -6.20 -12.22
C ARG A 163 -0.79 -6.89 -13.58
N ASP A 164 0.33 -6.74 -14.25
CA ASP A 164 0.56 -7.35 -15.56
C ASP A 164 0.72 -8.86 -15.46
N ALA A 165 1.40 -9.33 -14.40
CA ALA A 165 1.53 -10.75 -14.13
C ALA A 165 0.16 -11.44 -14.02
N PHE A 166 -0.81 -10.80 -13.39
CA PHE A 166 -2.17 -11.34 -13.32
C PHE A 166 -2.96 -11.05 -14.59
N ASN A 167 -3.20 -9.78 -14.94
CA ASN A 167 -4.16 -9.41 -15.98
C ASN A 167 -3.75 -9.90 -17.38
N VAL A 168 -2.44 -9.89 -17.69
CA VAL A 168 -1.92 -10.24 -19.03
C VAL A 168 -1.49 -11.70 -19.08
N ALA A 169 -0.72 -12.17 -18.09
CA ALA A 169 -0.11 -13.49 -18.18
C ALA A 169 -0.97 -14.61 -17.58
N LEU A 170 -1.52 -14.43 -16.37
CA LEU A 170 -2.12 -15.52 -15.60
C LEU A 170 -3.65 -15.57 -15.67
N ARG A 171 -4.34 -14.44 -15.80
CA ARG A 171 -5.81 -14.44 -15.93
C ARG A 171 -6.33 -15.28 -17.10
N PRO A 172 -5.69 -15.29 -18.29
CA PRO A 172 -6.09 -16.17 -19.39
C PRO A 172 -5.94 -17.67 -19.11
N THR A 173 -5.09 -18.03 -18.13
CA THR A 173 -4.87 -19.44 -17.73
C THR A 173 -5.94 -19.98 -16.80
N LEU A 174 -6.83 -19.11 -16.28
CA LEU A 174 -8.02 -19.46 -15.53
C LEU A 174 -9.19 -19.69 -16.50
N ASP A 175 -9.06 -20.65 -17.41
CA ASP A 175 -9.99 -20.93 -18.51
C ASP A 175 -11.04 -22.00 -18.16
N LYS A 176 -10.90 -22.67 -17.00
CA LYS A 176 -11.85 -23.67 -16.53
C LYS A 176 -13.04 -22.99 -15.82
N GLU A 177 -14.23 -23.62 -15.90
CA GLU A 177 -15.50 -23.05 -15.42
C GLU A 177 -15.48 -22.59 -13.98
N ASN A 178 -14.81 -23.30 -13.07
CA ASN A 178 -14.77 -22.98 -11.64
C ASN A 178 -13.41 -22.51 -11.17
N SER A 179 -12.53 -22.11 -12.10
CA SER A 179 -11.20 -21.62 -11.75
C SER A 179 -11.26 -20.30 -10.99
N LYS A 180 -10.40 -20.15 -9.97
CA LYS A 180 -10.41 -19.01 -9.07
C LYS A 180 -9.02 -18.41 -8.88
N ALA A 181 -8.98 -17.12 -8.49
CA ALA A 181 -7.77 -16.51 -7.98
C ALA A 181 -7.99 -15.88 -6.62
N ILE A 182 -6.99 -16.01 -5.74
CA ILE A 182 -6.94 -15.40 -4.42
C ILE A 182 -5.73 -14.46 -4.36
N PHE A 183 -5.94 -13.24 -3.90
CA PHE A 183 -4.90 -12.26 -3.60
C PHE A 183 -4.93 -12.01 -2.11
N ILE A 184 -3.86 -12.38 -1.40
CA ILE A 184 -3.81 -12.24 0.04
C ILE A 184 -2.54 -11.50 0.47
N SER A 185 -2.69 -10.44 1.27
CA SER A 185 -1.57 -9.65 1.76
C SER A 185 -1.95 -8.80 2.97
N THR A 186 -0.95 -8.28 3.66
CA THR A 186 -1.08 -7.02 4.40
C THR A 186 -1.07 -5.87 3.39
N PRO A 187 -1.96 -4.88 3.48
CA PRO A 187 -2.00 -3.73 2.57
C PRO A 187 -0.68 -2.95 2.53
N ARG A 188 -0.41 -2.28 1.41
CA ARG A 188 0.77 -1.43 1.19
C ARG A 188 0.36 -0.15 0.45
N GLY A 189 -0.46 0.70 1.12
CA GLY A 189 -1.01 1.91 0.52
C GLY A 189 -2.13 1.66 -0.49
N ARG A 190 -2.69 2.75 -1.04
CA ARG A 190 -3.83 2.73 -1.98
C ARG A 190 -3.43 2.64 -3.45
N ASN A 191 -2.22 3.04 -3.81
CA ASN A 191 -1.80 3.23 -5.21
C ASN A 191 -1.09 1.99 -5.80
N ASN A 192 -1.65 0.81 -5.57
CA ASN A 192 -1.13 -0.44 -6.13
C ASN A 192 -2.26 -1.35 -6.60
N TYR A 193 -1.90 -2.38 -7.38
CA TYR A 193 -2.87 -3.30 -7.96
C TYR A 193 -3.66 -4.10 -6.90
N PHE A 194 -3.06 -4.40 -5.75
CA PHE A 194 -3.74 -5.12 -4.67
C PHE A 194 -4.88 -4.30 -4.07
N ALA A 195 -4.65 -3.00 -3.86
CA ALA A 195 -5.68 -2.06 -3.44
C ALA A 195 -6.79 -1.94 -4.50
N GLU A 196 -6.42 -1.79 -5.78
CA GLU A 196 -7.40 -1.77 -6.88
C GLU A 196 -8.28 -3.02 -6.87
N PHE A 197 -7.68 -4.21 -6.75
CA PHE A 197 -8.42 -5.47 -6.71
C PHE A 197 -9.30 -5.59 -5.47
N TYR A 198 -8.83 -5.06 -4.33
CA TYR A 198 -9.64 -4.99 -3.12
C TYR A 198 -10.88 -4.11 -3.34
N TYR A 199 -10.73 -2.92 -3.93
CA TYR A 199 -11.87 -2.04 -4.16
C TYR A 199 -12.83 -2.58 -5.23
N ARG A 200 -12.40 -3.43 -6.16
CA ARG A 200 -13.32 -4.13 -7.09
C ARG A 200 -14.37 -4.96 -6.36
N GLY A 201 -14.02 -5.64 -5.26
CA GLY A 201 -14.97 -6.43 -4.50
C GLY A 201 -16.02 -5.61 -3.73
N HIS A 202 -15.89 -4.29 -3.71
CA HIS A 202 -16.88 -3.36 -3.18
C HIS A 202 -17.71 -2.67 -4.28
N SER A 203 -17.42 -2.93 -5.55
CA SER A 203 -18.11 -2.33 -6.70
C SER A 203 -19.12 -3.30 -7.30
N GLU A 204 -20.32 -2.82 -7.59
CA GLU A 204 -21.36 -3.58 -8.29
C GLU A 204 -20.97 -3.93 -9.74
N GLU A 205 -19.99 -3.23 -10.32
CA GLU A 205 -19.45 -3.51 -11.66
C GLU A 205 -18.67 -4.83 -11.72
N PHE A 206 -18.21 -5.34 -10.56
CA PHE A 206 -17.39 -6.55 -10.48
C PHE A 206 -18.03 -7.62 -9.58
N PRO A 207 -19.21 -8.17 -9.95
CA PRO A 207 -19.98 -9.06 -9.09
C PRO A 207 -19.29 -10.39 -8.77
N GLU A 208 -18.27 -10.78 -9.52
CA GLU A 208 -17.45 -11.98 -9.31
C GLU A 208 -16.27 -11.76 -8.34
N TRP A 209 -16.08 -10.52 -7.86
CA TRP A 209 -15.04 -10.17 -6.89
C TRP A 209 -15.60 -10.17 -5.47
N CYS A 210 -14.75 -10.60 -4.53
CA CYS A 210 -15.01 -10.54 -3.10
C CYS A 210 -13.82 -9.94 -2.37
N SER A 211 -14.09 -8.99 -1.48
CA SER A 211 -13.06 -8.36 -0.65
C SER A 211 -13.28 -8.67 0.82
N ILE A 212 -12.20 -9.04 1.48
CA ILE A 212 -12.16 -9.37 2.91
C ILE A 212 -11.15 -8.43 3.55
N LYS A 213 -11.54 -7.80 4.67
CA LYS A 213 -10.61 -7.07 5.54
C LYS A 213 -10.61 -7.74 6.91
N ALA A 214 -9.41 -7.96 7.46
CA ALA A 214 -9.27 -8.48 8.83
C ALA A 214 -8.09 -7.81 9.55
N THR A 215 -8.37 -7.29 10.72
CA THR A 215 -7.44 -6.61 11.62
C THR A 215 -6.87 -7.56 12.66
N TYR A 216 -6.02 -7.10 13.56
CA TYR A 216 -5.51 -7.92 14.65
C TYR A 216 -6.62 -8.38 15.62
N HIS A 217 -7.74 -7.68 15.68
CA HIS A 217 -8.87 -8.03 16.54
C HIS A 217 -9.47 -9.41 16.23
N GLU A 218 -9.39 -9.84 14.98
CA GLU A 218 -9.87 -11.14 14.54
C GLU A 218 -8.88 -12.28 14.81
N ASN A 219 -7.72 -11.99 15.42
CA ASN A 219 -6.72 -12.99 15.73
C ASN A 219 -6.55 -13.21 17.25
N PRO A 220 -7.14 -14.24 17.83
CA PRO A 220 -7.05 -14.50 19.26
C PRO A 220 -5.66 -14.92 19.75
N ARG A 221 -4.68 -15.09 18.83
CA ARG A 221 -3.29 -15.43 19.15
C ARG A 221 -2.40 -14.22 19.36
N VAL A 222 -2.88 -13.03 19.04
CA VAL A 222 -2.16 -11.77 19.29
C VAL A 222 -2.54 -11.29 20.68
N SER A 223 -1.55 -11.16 21.56
CA SER A 223 -1.80 -10.73 22.96
C SER A 223 -1.92 -9.20 23.04
N ASP A 224 -2.67 -8.72 24.03
CA ASP A 224 -2.77 -7.28 24.31
C ASP A 224 -1.38 -6.66 24.60
N SER A 225 -0.45 -7.42 25.20
CA SER A 225 0.91 -6.98 25.44
C SER A 225 1.69 -6.74 24.14
N ASP A 226 1.54 -7.62 23.14
CA ASP A 226 2.19 -7.48 21.84
C ASP A 226 1.64 -6.23 21.09
N ILE A 227 0.34 -5.97 21.26
CA ILE A 227 -0.29 -4.78 20.67
C ILE A 227 0.21 -3.49 21.34
N LEU A 228 0.25 -3.46 22.65
CA LEU A 228 0.77 -2.30 23.39
C LEU A 228 2.25 -2.02 23.11
N GLU A 229 3.07 -3.07 22.92
CA GLU A 229 4.46 -2.92 22.52
C GLU A 229 4.56 -2.38 21.08
N ALA A 230 3.79 -2.94 20.15
CA ALA A 230 3.75 -2.46 18.77
C ALA A 230 3.32 -0.98 18.68
N GLN A 231 2.29 -0.58 19.41
CA GLN A 231 1.84 0.84 19.47
C GLN A 231 2.89 1.79 20.03
N LYS A 232 3.79 1.33 20.90
CA LYS A 232 4.87 2.15 21.45
C LYS A 232 6.10 2.22 20.56
N THR A 233 6.33 1.22 19.74
CA THR A 233 7.57 1.07 18.95
C THR A 233 7.40 1.39 17.49
N MET A 234 6.18 1.41 16.97
CA MET A 234 5.82 1.73 15.59
C MET A 234 5.18 3.12 15.49
N SER A 235 5.35 3.76 14.36
CA SER A 235 4.52 4.94 14.03
C SER A 235 3.04 4.55 13.92
N ALA A 236 2.13 5.52 14.09
CA ALA A 236 0.69 5.30 13.92
C ALA A 236 0.36 4.67 12.56
N ASN A 237 1.04 5.12 11.51
CA ASN A 237 0.88 4.61 10.14
C ASN A 237 1.32 3.14 10.00
N GLU A 238 2.50 2.79 10.50
CA GLU A 238 2.97 1.39 10.48
C GLU A 238 2.01 0.48 11.26
N PHE A 239 1.52 0.94 12.42
CA PHE A 239 0.55 0.18 13.19
C PHE A 239 -0.77 0.02 12.43
N ALA A 240 -1.29 1.08 11.83
CA ALA A 240 -2.51 1.04 11.01
C ALA A 240 -2.35 0.05 9.83
N GLN A 241 -1.23 0.09 9.11
CA GLN A 241 -0.96 -0.82 8.02
C GLN A 241 -0.83 -2.27 8.48
N GLU A 242 0.04 -2.54 9.46
CA GLU A 242 0.45 -3.90 9.80
C GLU A 242 -0.57 -4.64 10.70
N TYR A 243 -1.27 -3.90 11.56
CA TYR A 243 -2.22 -4.46 12.53
C TYR A 243 -3.68 -4.19 12.21
N MET A 244 -4.01 -3.04 11.60
CA MET A 244 -5.38 -2.69 11.24
C MET A 244 -5.72 -2.99 9.78
N ALA A 245 -4.77 -3.52 9.00
CA ALA A 245 -4.90 -3.78 7.56
C ALA A 245 -5.46 -2.54 6.82
N ASP A 246 -4.91 -1.37 7.13
CA ASP A 246 -5.34 -0.13 6.54
C ASP A 246 -4.60 0.16 5.24
N PHE A 247 -5.35 0.61 4.21
CA PHE A 247 -4.82 1.02 2.92
C PHE A 247 -4.43 2.50 2.88
N ASN A 248 -4.81 3.28 3.88
CA ASN A 248 -4.53 4.72 3.91
C ASN A 248 -3.06 5.03 4.19
N VAL A 249 -2.26 4.03 4.51
CA VAL A 249 -0.84 4.16 4.79
C VAL A 249 -0.06 3.93 3.51
N TYR A 250 0.61 4.96 3.02
CA TYR A 250 1.55 4.83 1.89
C TYR A 250 2.89 4.31 2.41
N GLU A 251 3.37 3.20 1.84
CA GLU A 251 4.72 2.71 2.16
C GLU A 251 5.75 3.77 1.73
N GLY A 252 6.54 4.24 2.70
CA GLY A 252 7.53 5.27 2.45
C GLY A 252 7.00 6.71 2.38
N GLN A 253 5.72 6.96 2.65
CA GLN A 253 5.21 8.33 2.75
C GLN A 253 5.94 9.08 3.88
N VAL A 254 6.31 10.32 3.59
CA VAL A 254 7.06 11.15 4.54
C VAL A 254 6.13 11.74 5.60
N TRP A 255 4.91 12.15 5.23
CA TRP A 255 3.92 12.80 6.08
C TRP A 255 2.56 12.08 6.07
N ALA A 256 1.91 11.99 7.22
CA ALA A 256 0.58 11.35 7.36
C ALA A 256 -0.52 12.41 7.45
N PHE A 257 -0.98 12.93 6.31
CA PHE A 257 -1.95 14.02 6.26
C PHE A 257 -3.39 13.53 6.45
N ASN A 258 -4.14 14.20 7.33
CA ASN A 258 -5.53 13.90 7.63
C ASN A 258 -6.49 14.66 6.69
N HIS A 259 -6.92 14.02 5.61
CA HIS A 259 -7.79 14.61 4.60
C HIS A 259 -9.18 14.99 5.11
N GLU A 260 -9.69 14.30 6.13
CA GLU A 260 -11.07 14.51 6.60
C GLU A 260 -11.19 15.78 7.43
N GLU A 261 -10.14 16.12 8.20
CA GLU A 261 -10.16 17.25 9.13
C GLU A 261 -9.32 18.45 8.68
N CYS A 262 -8.33 18.22 7.80
CA CYS A 262 -7.33 19.22 7.42
C CYS A 262 -7.49 19.80 6.02
N ILE A 263 -8.63 19.56 5.34
CA ILE A 263 -8.97 20.23 4.08
C ILE A 263 -10.21 21.09 4.26
N ALA A 264 -10.13 22.36 3.84
CA ALA A 264 -11.24 23.29 3.95
C ALA A 264 -11.32 24.22 2.71
N ASP A 265 -12.47 24.87 2.54
CA ASP A 265 -12.60 26.01 1.63
C ASP A 265 -12.10 27.28 2.35
N LEU A 266 -10.89 27.70 1.99
CA LEU A 266 -10.25 28.89 2.53
C LEU A 266 -10.40 30.12 1.61
N SER A 267 -11.29 30.10 0.63
CA SER A 267 -11.46 31.18 -0.37
C SER A 267 -11.86 32.52 0.25
N GLN A 268 -12.45 32.51 1.44
CA GLN A 268 -12.91 33.69 2.18
C GLN A 268 -12.19 33.87 3.54
N ILE A 269 -11.01 33.27 3.69
CA ILE A 269 -10.24 33.41 4.93
C ILE A 269 -9.80 34.86 5.14
N ASP A 270 -10.02 35.39 6.34
CA ASP A 270 -9.49 36.71 6.74
C ASP A 270 -8.10 36.54 7.37
N VAL A 271 -7.08 36.98 6.67
CA VAL A 271 -5.68 36.89 7.10
C VAL A 271 -5.15 38.18 7.75
N SER A 272 -6.01 39.18 7.98
CA SER A 272 -5.58 40.53 8.45
C SER A 272 -4.88 40.55 9.82
N ASN A 273 -5.06 39.50 10.64
CA ASN A 273 -4.41 39.32 11.94
C ASN A 273 -3.45 38.11 11.96
N MET A 274 -3.01 37.65 10.82
CA MET A 274 -2.12 36.50 10.67
C MET A 274 -0.81 36.93 10.02
N ASP A 275 0.26 36.25 10.33
CA ASP A 275 1.50 36.37 9.54
C ASP A 275 1.38 35.58 8.26
N VAL A 276 1.58 36.24 7.11
CA VAL A 276 1.51 35.58 5.80
C VAL A 276 2.90 35.43 5.23
N PHE A 277 3.29 34.21 4.96
CA PHE A 277 4.61 33.89 4.41
C PHE A 277 4.54 32.82 3.34
N ALA A 278 5.62 32.69 2.57
CA ALA A 278 5.66 31.75 1.46
C ALA A 278 6.97 30.95 1.42
N GLY A 279 6.89 29.76 0.83
CA GLY A 279 8.06 28.97 0.47
C GLY A 279 8.22 28.87 -1.04
N LEU A 280 9.45 28.91 -1.50
CA LEU A 280 9.78 28.89 -2.92
C LEU A 280 10.88 27.86 -3.20
N ASP A 281 10.55 26.86 -3.98
CA ASP A 281 11.51 25.94 -4.60
C ASP A 281 11.64 26.25 -6.09
N VAL A 282 12.87 26.50 -6.56
CA VAL A 282 13.11 27.00 -7.93
C VAL A 282 13.66 25.89 -8.81
N GLY A 283 13.00 25.63 -9.93
CA GLY A 283 13.46 24.75 -10.99
C GLY A 283 13.33 25.40 -12.37
N TYR A 284 13.87 24.74 -13.41
CA TYR A 284 13.65 25.10 -14.81
C TYR A 284 13.04 23.94 -15.58
N LYS A 285 13.74 22.81 -15.70
CA LYS A 285 13.17 21.55 -16.22
C LYS A 285 12.21 20.94 -15.19
N ASP A 286 12.62 20.96 -13.94
CA ASP A 286 11.76 20.68 -12.81
C ASP A 286 10.90 21.91 -12.52
N PRO A 287 9.69 21.75 -11.97
CA PRO A 287 8.81 22.87 -11.70
C PRO A 287 9.37 23.82 -10.65
N THR A 288 9.07 25.11 -10.81
CA THR A 288 9.15 26.07 -9.72
C THR A 288 7.87 25.96 -8.90
N ALA A 289 7.99 25.67 -7.61
CA ALA A 289 6.88 25.53 -6.67
C ALA A 289 6.87 26.68 -5.65
N PHE A 290 5.70 27.25 -5.42
CA PHE A 290 5.48 28.35 -4.49
C PHE A 290 4.20 28.08 -3.68
N CYS A 291 4.29 28.06 -2.38
CA CYS A 291 3.15 27.91 -1.48
C CYS A 291 3.02 29.13 -0.58
N VAL A 292 1.77 29.57 -0.34
CA VAL A 292 1.44 30.68 0.54
C VAL A 292 0.76 30.14 1.78
N ILE A 293 1.30 30.49 2.94
CA ILE A 293 0.84 29.99 4.25
C ILE A 293 0.55 31.18 5.15
N ALA A 294 -0.59 31.19 5.81
CA ALA A 294 -0.92 32.12 6.87
C ALA A 294 -0.84 31.39 8.23
N TYR A 295 -0.31 32.08 9.26
CA TYR A 295 -0.23 31.53 10.61
C TYR A 295 -1.07 32.35 11.57
N ASP A 296 -2.01 31.68 12.22
CA ASP A 296 -2.88 32.22 13.26
C ASP A 296 -2.27 31.98 14.64
N TRP A 297 -1.79 33.03 15.27
CA TRP A 297 -1.17 33.00 16.59
C TRP A 297 -2.14 32.64 17.70
N ASP A 298 -3.42 33.01 17.57
CA ASP A 298 -4.45 32.77 18.59
C ASP A 298 -4.83 31.30 18.65
N ASN A 299 -4.99 30.66 17.47
CA ASN A 299 -5.38 29.27 17.34
C ASN A 299 -4.18 28.31 17.15
N ARG A 300 -2.98 28.83 16.94
CA ARG A 300 -1.75 28.07 16.63
C ARG A 300 -1.91 27.13 15.45
N LYS A 301 -2.50 27.66 14.36
CA LYS A 301 -2.81 26.91 13.15
C LYS A 301 -2.15 27.54 11.94
N TYR A 302 -1.66 26.69 11.06
CA TYR A 302 -1.20 27.06 9.72
C TYR A 302 -2.34 26.87 8.72
N TYR A 303 -2.48 27.79 7.79
CA TYR A 303 -3.43 27.71 6.69
C TYR A 303 -2.65 27.83 5.37
N LEU A 304 -2.55 26.74 4.60
CA LEU A 304 -2.00 26.80 3.24
C LEU A 304 -3.11 27.30 2.31
N ILE A 305 -3.05 28.58 1.95
CA ILE A 305 -4.16 29.34 1.35
C ILE A 305 -4.10 29.44 -0.16
N ASP A 306 -2.89 29.41 -0.74
CA ASP A 306 -2.70 29.50 -2.18
C ASP A 306 -1.40 28.82 -2.62
N GLU A 307 -1.29 28.52 -3.92
CA GLU A 307 -0.12 27.88 -4.49
C GLU A 307 0.12 28.26 -5.95
N TYR A 308 1.35 28.05 -6.40
CA TYR A 308 1.72 28.12 -7.81
C TYR A 308 2.79 27.05 -8.09
N MET A 309 2.64 26.29 -9.17
CA MET A 309 3.62 25.30 -9.60
C MET A 309 3.61 25.15 -11.12
N GLU A 310 4.72 25.50 -11.78
CA GLU A 310 4.89 25.33 -13.23
C GLU A 310 6.35 25.04 -13.58
N ALA A 311 6.58 24.26 -14.65
CA ALA A 311 7.89 23.98 -15.23
C ALA A 311 8.09 24.73 -16.55
N GLU A 312 9.33 24.78 -17.01
CA GLU A 312 9.73 25.31 -18.33
C GLU A 312 9.31 26.77 -18.58
N LYS A 313 9.27 27.59 -17.52
CA LYS A 313 9.00 29.02 -17.58
C LYS A 313 10.28 29.84 -17.35
N THR A 314 10.31 31.05 -17.89
CA THR A 314 11.38 32.02 -17.62
C THR A 314 11.24 32.61 -16.22
N THR A 315 12.36 33.15 -15.68
CA THR A 315 12.35 33.88 -14.41
C THR A 315 11.31 34.99 -14.38
N GLU A 316 11.15 35.71 -15.48
CA GLU A 316 10.13 36.77 -15.64
C GLU A 316 8.70 36.22 -15.51
N GLN A 317 8.42 35.07 -16.14
CA GLN A 317 7.09 34.45 -16.09
C GLN A 317 6.76 33.97 -14.67
N HIS A 318 7.74 33.37 -13.97
CA HIS A 318 7.57 32.99 -12.56
C HIS A 318 7.38 34.23 -11.68
N ALA A 319 8.21 35.28 -11.85
CA ALA A 319 8.12 36.52 -11.10
C ALA A 319 6.73 37.16 -11.22
N ALA A 320 6.17 37.19 -12.44
CA ALA A 320 4.84 37.77 -12.69
C ALA A 320 3.71 37.01 -11.95
N GLN A 321 3.81 35.70 -11.81
CA GLN A 321 2.81 34.92 -11.05
C GLN A 321 3.01 35.08 -9.53
N ILE A 322 4.25 35.05 -9.07
CA ILE A 322 4.60 35.24 -7.64
C ILE A 322 4.16 36.64 -7.19
N GLN A 323 4.39 37.70 -8.00
CA GLN A 323 3.94 39.07 -7.68
C GLN A 323 2.42 39.15 -7.51
N LYS A 324 1.64 38.44 -8.34
CA LYS A 324 0.18 38.40 -8.16
C LYS A 324 -0.22 37.83 -6.81
N LEU A 325 0.46 36.77 -6.37
CA LEU A 325 0.20 36.14 -5.07
C LEU A 325 0.67 37.04 -3.91
N ILE A 326 1.83 37.71 -4.05
CA ILE A 326 2.30 38.70 -3.08
C ILE A 326 1.26 39.80 -2.89
N HIS A 327 0.75 40.40 -3.97
CA HIS A 327 -0.26 41.45 -3.89
C HIS A 327 -1.62 40.97 -3.40
N LYS A 328 -1.99 39.72 -3.71
CA LYS A 328 -3.26 39.14 -3.30
C LYS A 328 -3.31 38.90 -1.79
N TRP A 329 -2.20 38.44 -1.20
CA TRP A 329 -2.17 37.95 0.15
C TRP A 329 -1.32 38.82 1.11
N ASP A 330 -0.75 39.92 0.63
CA ASP A 330 0.16 40.82 1.39
C ASP A 330 1.28 40.03 2.11
N ILE A 331 2.05 39.25 1.33
CA ILE A 331 3.03 38.29 1.86
C ILE A 331 4.21 39.02 2.51
N ASP A 332 4.45 38.76 3.80
CA ASP A 332 5.52 39.38 4.59
C ASP A 332 6.90 38.82 4.28
N TYR A 333 7.00 37.49 4.13
CA TYR A 333 8.27 36.79 3.97
C TYR A 333 8.20 35.70 2.90
N ILE A 334 9.26 35.59 2.08
CA ILE A 334 9.41 34.52 1.09
C ILE A 334 10.71 33.77 1.38
N TYR A 335 10.61 32.49 1.74
CA TYR A 335 11.73 31.64 2.05
C TYR A 335 12.12 30.80 0.83
N ILE A 336 13.39 30.90 0.39
CA ILE A 336 13.90 30.25 -0.82
C ILE A 336 15.18 29.45 -0.52
N ASP A 337 15.43 28.37 -1.26
CA ASP A 337 16.72 27.68 -1.16
C ASP A 337 17.90 28.63 -1.39
N SER A 338 18.81 28.64 -0.44
CA SER A 338 20.03 29.45 -0.52
C SER A 338 20.94 29.08 -1.70
N ALA A 339 20.74 27.93 -2.37
CA ALA A 339 21.46 27.57 -3.59
C ALA A 339 20.97 28.37 -4.81
N ALA A 340 19.77 28.90 -4.79
CA ALA A 340 19.17 29.69 -5.87
C ALA A 340 19.68 31.16 -5.92
N GLN A 341 20.97 31.41 -5.72
CA GLN A 341 21.54 32.76 -5.60
C GLN A 341 21.26 33.64 -6.81
N GLN A 342 21.39 33.11 -8.02
CA GLN A 342 21.12 33.87 -9.24
C GLN A 342 19.65 34.30 -9.33
N THR A 343 18.72 33.38 -9.09
CA THR A 343 17.28 33.70 -9.12
C THR A 343 16.92 34.74 -8.06
N ARG A 344 17.50 34.63 -6.86
CA ARG A 344 17.28 35.60 -5.78
C ARG A 344 17.74 37.00 -6.18
N TYR A 345 18.96 37.09 -6.80
CA TYR A 345 19.46 38.33 -7.29
C TYR A 345 18.56 38.95 -8.38
N ASP A 346 18.13 38.12 -9.34
CA ASP A 346 17.26 38.56 -10.43
C ASP A 346 15.89 39.00 -9.90
N PHE A 347 15.31 38.29 -8.95
CA PHE A 347 14.07 38.65 -8.29
C PHE A 347 14.16 40.01 -7.58
N ALA A 348 15.21 40.23 -6.81
CA ALA A 348 15.41 41.50 -6.10
C ALA A 348 15.67 42.66 -7.04
N GLN A 349 16.51 42.48 -8.09
CA GLN A 349 16.95 43.59 -8.94
C GLN A 349 15.94 43.95 -10.04
N ASN A 350 15.23 42.94 -10.58
CA ASN A 350 14.43 43.12 -11.78
C ASN A 350 12.93 43.12 -11.50
N TYR A 351 12.49 42.54 -10.37
CA TYR A 351 11.06 42.25 -10.12
C TYR A 351 10.60 42.74 -8.74
N ASP A 352 11.44 43.38 -7.95
CA ASP A 352 11.12 43.89 -6.60
C ASP A 352 10.54 42.76 -5.67
N ILE A 353 11.08 41.56 -5.80
CA ILE A 353 10.73 40.40 -4.97
C ILE A 353 11.86 40.13 -3.98
N SER A 354 11.66 40.47 -2.72
CA SER A 354 12.61 40.20 -1.63
C SER A 354 12.45 38.76 -1.12
N THR A 355 13.57 38.05 -0.93
CA THR A 355 13.57 36.68 -0.45
C THR A 355 14.56 36.45 0.68
N ILE A 356 14.26 35.53 1.57
CA ILE A 356 15.10 35.14 2.71
C ILE A 356 15.60 33.72 2.50
N ASN A 357 16.84 33.44 2.90
CA ASN A 357 17.38 32.09 2.83
C ASN A 357 16.61 31.13 3.73
N ALA A 358 16.09 30.07 3.16
CA ALA A 358 15.48 28.98 3.91
C ALA A 358 16.54 28.17 4.69
N LYS A 359 16.13 27.58 5.80
CA LYS A 359 16.94 26.60 6.54
C LYS A 359 17.02 25.29 5.75
N LYS A 360 18.26 24.77 5.59
CA LYS A 360 18.58 23.70 4.64
C LYS A 360 18.49 22.28 5.20
N SER A 361 18.42 22.07 6.50
CA SER A 361 18.39 20.71 7.03
C SER A 361 17.16 19.96 6.52
N VAL A 362 17.40 18.96 5.67
CA VAL A 362 16.33 18.19 5.03
C VAL A 362 15.58 17.36 6.07
N LEU A 363 16.32 16.58 6.86
CA LEU A 363 15.70 15.67 7.84
C LEU A 363 15.03 16.44 8.98
N ASP A 364 15.67 17.48 9.53
CA ASP A 364 15.06 18.30 10.58
C ASP A 364 13.82 19.04 10.07
N GLY A 365 13.89 19.57 8.84
CA GLY A 365 12.75 20.25 8.22
C GLY A 365 11.59 19.29 7.91
N ILE A 366 11.89 18.08 7.46
CA ILE A 366 10.87 17.02 7.26
C ILE A 366 10.23 16.65 8.60
N GLY A 367 11.03 16.46 9.66
CA GLY A 367 10.53 16.15 11.00
C GLY A 367 9.66 17.26 11.56
N HIS A 368 10.01 18.52 11.30
CA HIS A 368 9.17 19.66 11.71
C HIS A 368 7.82 19.67 11.00
N VAL A 369 7.81 19.53 9.67
CA VAL A 369 6.54 19.44 8.91
C VAL A 369 5.72 18.23 9.34
N ALA A 370 6.35 17.08 9.61
CA ALA A 370 5.67 15.91 10.14
C ALA A 370 4.96 16.21 11.47
N THR A 371 5.61 16.95 12.38
CA THR A 371 4.99 17.37 13.65
C THR A 371 3.76 18.23 13.42
N VAL A 372 3.84 19.21 12.50
CA VAL A 372 2.72 20.09 12.15
C VAL A 372 1.55 19.32 11.54
N VAL A 373 1.87 18.34 10.67
CA VAL A 373 0.88 17.48 10.00
C VAL A 373 0.25 16.48 10.97
N ASP A 374 1.07 15.79 11.78
CA ASP A 374 0.60 14.75 12.71
C ASP A 374 -0.27 15.31 13.86
N ASN A 375 -0.09 16.60 14.18
CA ASN A 375 -0.91 17.30 15.16
C ASN A 375 -2.16 17.99 14.56
N ASP A 376 -2.43 17.77 13.26
CA ASP A 376 -3.50 18.46 12.54
C ASP A 376 -3.40 20.01 12.64
N GLU A 377 -2.17 20.56 12.79
CA GLU A 377 -1.94 21.99 12.94
C GLU A 377 -1.97 22.76 11.61
N ILE A 378 -2.00 22.07 10.46
CA ILE A 378 -2.10 22.66 9.13
C ILE A 378 -3.44 22.34 8.47
N ILE A 379 -4.11 23.36 7.96
CA ILE A 379 -5.31 23.24 7.14
C ILE A 379 -4.97 23.69 5.72
N VAL A 380 -5.31 22.87 4.73
CA VAL A 380 -5.00 23.12 3.32
C VAL A 380 -6.26 23.53 2.57
N ASN A 381 -6.17 24.61 1.78
CA ASN A 381 -7.26 25.01 0.91
C ASN A 381 -7.52 23.90 -0.14
N GLN A 382 -8.79 23.52 -0.28
CA GLN A 382 -9.23 22.51 -1.25
C GLN A 382 -8.80 22.80 -2.71
N THR A 383 -8.46 24.04 -3.02
CA THR A 383 -7.96 24.47 -4.34
C THR A 383 -6.47 24.24 -4.55
N CYS A 384 -5.70 24.04 -3.47
CA CYS A 384 -4.25 23.81 -3.50
C CYS A 384 -3.94 22.33 -3.79
N LYS A 385 -4.13 21.93 -5.06
CA LYS A 385 -4.03 20.54 -5.49
C LYS A 385 -2.61 19.99 -5.45
N GLU A 386 -1.62 20.83 -5.79
CA GLU A 386 -0.22 20.41 -5.81
C GLU A 386 0.31 20.17 -4.39
N ALA A 387 -0.11 20.99 -3.43
CA ALA A 387 0.19 20.78 -2.01
C ALA A 387 -0.47 19.48 -1.49
N LEU A 388 -1.75 19.23 -1.81
CA LEU A 388 -2.43 17.99 -1.45
C LEU A 388 -1.77 16.75 -2.08
N ILE A 389 -1.40 16.83 -3.37
CA ILE A 389 -0.64 15.76 -4.05
C ILE A 389 0.71 15.53 -3.36
N SER A 390 1.38 16.61 -2.97
CA SER A 390 2.70 16.49 -2.29
C SER A 390 2.57 15.88 -0.91
N LEU A 391 1.57 16.26 -0.12
CA LEU A 391 1.28 15.64 1.17
C LEU A 391 1.03 14.14 1.06
N ASP A 392 0.40 13.70 -0.04
CA ASP A 392 0.11 12.29 -0.29
C ASP A 392 1.28 11.50 -0.88
N GLN A 393 2.04 12.11 -1.79
CA GLN A 393 2.99 11.41 -2.65
C GLN A 393 4.46 11.66 -2.33
N TYR A 394 4.78 12.51 -1.34
CA TYR A 394 6.15 12.71 -0.90
C TYR A 394 6.63 11.48 -0.13
N GLN A 395 7.65 10.80 -0.68
CA GLN A 395 8.06 9.47 -0.25
C GLN A 395 9.56 9.41 0.02
N TRP A 396 9.96 8.53 0.95
CA TRP A 396 11.35 8.16 1.13
C TRP A 396 11.86 7.36 -0.07
N ASP A 397 13.13 7.55 -0.42
CA ASP A 397 13.78 6.75 -1.46
C ASP A 397 14.00 5.32 -0.93
N PRO A 398 13.39 4.29 -1.55
CA PRO A 398 13.48 2.91 -1.08
C PRO A 398 14.85 2.26 -1.35
N ASN A 399 15.82 2.98 -1.90
CA ASN A 399 17.11 2.43 -2.26
C ASN A 399 17.91 2.01 -1.01
N PRO A 400 18.13 0.70 -0.77
CA PRO A 400 18.79 0.20 0.43
C PRO A 400 20.29 0.54 0.50
N ASN A 401 20.88 1.05 -0.59
CA ASN A 401 22.29 1.42 -0.66
C ASN A 401 22.53 2.89 -0.27
N LEU A 402 21.50 3.64 0.10
CA LEU A 402 21.67 4.99 0.60
C LEU A 402 22.30 4.96 2.00
N LEU A 403 23.38 5.71 2.17
CA LEU A 403 24.06 5.87 3.47
C LEU A 403 23.22 6.65 4.50
N LYS A 404 22.22 7.40 4.03
CA LYS A 404 21.26 8.15 4.84
C LYS A 404 19.92 8.14 4.14
N GLU A 405 18.85 8.09 4.91
CA GLU A 405 17.50 8.30 4.41
C GLU A 405 17.38 9.67 3.74
N LYS A 406 16.82 9.68 2.56
CA LYS A 406 16.48 10.91 1.84
C LYS A 406 15.15 10.71 1.11
N PRO A 407 14.36 11.76 0.91
CA PRO A 407 13.15 11.65 0.11
C PRO A 407 13.48 11.41 -1.37
N LYS A 408 12.55 10.75 -2.05
CA LYS A 408 12.63 10.54 -3.49
C LYS A 408 12.42 11.86 -4.21
N HIS A 409 13.30 12.16 -5.16
CA HIS A 409 13.13 13.32 -6.02
C HIS A 409 12.12 12.98 -7.15
N ASN A 410 10.94 13.61 -7.10
CA ASN A 410 9.86 13.47 -8.07
C ASN A 410 9.02 14.76 -8.10
N MET A 411 7.95 14.79 -8.89
CA MET A 411 7.08 15.98 -8.99
C MET A 411 6.55 16.46 -7.63
N ALA A 412 6.16 15.54 -6.75
CA ALA A 412 5.66 15.88 -5.42
C ALA A 412 6.74 16.51 -4.51
N SER A 413 8.02 16.24 -4.74
CA SER A 413 9.10 16.77 -3.90
C SER A 413 9.25 18.29 -3.99
N HIS A 414 8.90 18.93 -5.10
CA HIS A 414 9.08 20.38 -5.30
C HIS A 414 8.16 21.21 -4.41
N MET A 415 6.85 20.86 -4.39
CA MET A 415 5.93 21.54 -3.48
C MET A 415 6.19 21.15 -2.02
N ALA A 416 6.59 19.90 -1.75
CA ALA A 416 7.01 19.48 -0.42
C ALA A 416 8.22 20.27 0.09
N ASP A 417 9.20 20.54 -0.77
CA ASP A 417 10.37 21.36 -0.41
C ASP A 417 9.98 22.83 -0.21
N ALA A 418 9.07 23.39 -1.02
CA ALA A 418 8.53 24.73 -0.80
C ALA A 418 7.81 24.83 0.56
N MET A 419 6.95 23.87 0.90
CA MET A 419 6.28 23.79 2.20
C MET A 419 7.30 23.69 3.35
N ARG A 420 8.31 22.84 3.21
CA ARG A 420 9.38 22.67 4.20
C ARG A 420 10.18 23.96 4.40
N TYR A 421 10.52 24.68 3.33
CA TYR A 421 11.21 25.99 3.42
C TYR A 421 10.37 26.99 4.19
N ALA A 422 9.08 27.06 3.90
CA ALA A 422 8.17 27.96 4.59
C ALA A 422 8.04 27.61 6.09
N LEU A 423 7.52 26.44 6.40
CA LEU A 423 7.16 26.05 7.77
C LEU A 423 8.38 25.99 8.71
N TYR A 424 9.47 25.30 8.27
CA TYR A 424 10.65 25.11 9.12
C TYR A 424 11.43 26.40 9.36
N THR A 425 11.47 27.32 8.38
CA THR A 425 12.20 28.56 8.54
C THR A 425 11.39 29.57 9.37
N PHE A 426 10.09 29.65 9.13
CA PHE A 426 9.20 30.56 9.88
C PHE A 426 9.26 30.28 11.39
N GLU A 427 9.00 29.06 11.84
CA GLU A 427 8.99 28.72 13.26
C GLU A 427 10.32 28.98 13.94
N THR A 428 11.42 28.63 13.27
CA THR A 428 12.75 28.82 13.85
C THR A 428 13.23 30.28 13.86
N THR A 429 12.55 31.18 13.14
CA THR A 429 12.78 32.64 13.23
C THR A 429 11.86 33.31 14.21
N ALA A 430 10.59 32.88 14.29
CA ALA A 430 9.59 33.40 15.21
C ALA A 430 9.91 33.12 16.71
N THR A 431 10.58 31.98 17.00
CA THR A 431 11.02 31.63 18.37
C THR A 431 12.25 32.42 18.85
N THR A 432 12.82 33.28 18.01
CA THR A 432 14.04 34.06 18.36
C THR A 432 13.70 35.51 18.75
N PHE A 433 12.44 35.89 18.74
CA PHE A 433 11.90 37.15 19.23
C PHE A 433 10.96 36.87 20.40
#